data_c4b31c4e73ccf1638224c6de97ce9275
#
_entry.id   c4b31c4e73ccf1638224c6de97ce9275
#
_cell.length_a   1.000
_cell.length_b   1.000
_cell.length_c   1.000
_cell.angle_alpha   90.00
_cell.angle_beta   90.00
_cell.angle_gamma   90.00
#
_symmetry.space_group_name_H-M   'P 1'
#
loop_
_entity.id
_entity.type
_entity.pdbx_description
1 polymer ?
#
loop_
_entity_poly.entity_id
_entity_poly.type
_entity_poly.pdbx_seq_one_letter_code
_entity_poly.pdbx_strand_id
1 'polypeptide(L)'
;MILDGYGLNKTHEGNAVYEAKKPVMDRLMKECPFVEGQASGLAVGLPEGQMGNSEVGHLNMGAGRIVYQELTRITKSIQDGDFFKNEEFLAAVENCKKNNSALHLFGLLSDGGVHSHITHVYGLLELAKRNGLDKVFVHCFLDGRDTPPASGKDFVAALEEKMKELGVGKVASVMGRYYAMDRDNRWDRVELAYKALTAGEGNKGTSATALIQASYDDGKTDEFVVPAVVTGEDGNAIGTIRDNDSVIFFNFRPDRAREMTRAFCDDEFTGFARAKRIKTTYVCFVDYDETIPNKLVAFKKETIKNTLGEFLAAHGKTQARIAETEKYAHVTFFFNGGVEEPNPGEDRILVKSPKVATYDLQPEMSAPAVCEKLTDAIRSGKYDVIIVNFANPDMVGHTGVENAAIKAIEAVDECVGKAVEAIKEVDGVMFICADHGNAEQLIDYKTGEPWTAHTTNPVPFILVNAGEGYGLREGGCLADIAPTLIELMGMEQPKEMTGKSLLVRK
;
A
#
# COMPACT_ATOMS: atom_id res chain seq x y z
N MET A 1 16.22 -4.36 -16.47
CA MET A 1 16.16 -2.91 -16.79
C MET A 1 14.75 -2.46 -16.56
N ILE A 2 14.55 -1.40 -15.78
CA ILE A 2 13.25 -0.83 -15.42
C ILE A 2 13.15 0.53 -16.07
N LEU A 3 12.16 0.72 -16.94
CA LEU A 3 11.82 2.00 -17.55
C LEU A 3 10.67 2.61 -16.74
N ASP A 4 10.99 3.34 -15.67
CA ASP A 4 10.04 3.83 -14.67
C ASP A 4 8.93 4.67 -15.32
N GLY A 5 7.66 4.30 -15.09
CA GLY A 5 6.52 4.99 -15.66
C GLY A 5 6.25 4.78 -17.15
N TYR A 6 6.91 3.79 -17.78
CA TYR A 6 6.70 3.48 -19.20
C TYR A 6 5.54 2.50 -19.39
N GLY A 7 4.33 3.00 -19.43
CA GLY A 7 3.14 2.18 -19.70
C GLY A 7 2.86 1.97 -21.18
N LEU A 8 1.87 1.12 -21.46
CA LEU A 8 1.38 0.81 -22.80
C LEU A 8 -0.08 1.23 -22.92
N ASN A 9 -0.39 2.06 -23.91
CA ASN A 9 -1.74 2.55 -24.15
C ASN A 9 -2.07 2.52 -25.66
N LYS A 10 -3.26 2.07 -26.00
CA LYS A 10 -3.76 2.03 -27.39
C LYS A 10 -4.28 3.38 -27.88
N THR A 11 -4.56 4.29 -26.96
CA THR A 11 -4.99 5.67 -27.28
C THR A 11 -3.74 6.49 -27.58
N HIS A 12 -3.79 7.26 -28.65
CA HIS A 12 -2.66 8.04 -29.14
C HIS A 12 -2.60 9.45 -28.54
N GLU A 13 -3.75 10.06 -28.29
CA GLU A 13 -3.86 11.40 -27.75
C GLU A 13 -3.24 11.49 -26.33
N GLY A 14 -2.34 12.45 -26.13
CA GLY A 14 -1.63 12.62 -24.88
C GLY A 14 -0.72 11.46 -24.49
N ASN A 15 -0.26 10.68 -25.47
CA ASN A 15 0.56 9.48 -25.27
C ASN A 15 1.99 9.74 -25.75
N ALA A 16 2.84 10.19 -24.84
CA ALA A 16 4.24 10.48 -25.16
C ALA A 16 5.03 9.23 -25.61
N VAL A 17 4.65 8.05 -25.09
CA VAL A 17 5.27 6.78 -25.51
C VAL A 17 4.94 6.47 -26.96
N TYR A 18 3.72 6.76 -27.41
CA TYR A 18 3.33 6.56 -28.82
C TYR A 18 4.00 7.57 -29.74
N GLU A 19 4.01 8.86 -29.39
CA GLU A 19 4.50 9.95 -30.22
C GLU A 19 6.04 10.01 -30.34
N ALA A 20 6.76 9.48 -29.35
CA ALA A 20 8.23 9.51 -29.33
C ALA A 20 8.85 8.67 -30.45
N LYS A 21 9.96 9.16 -31.00
CA LYS A 21 10.83 8.39 -31.91
C LYS A 21 11.65 7.40 -31.07
N LYS A 22 11.21 6.16 -31.03
CA LYS A 22 11.79 5.09 -30.21
C LYS A 22 12.12 3.83 -31.04
N PRO A 23 12.98 3.96 -32.06
CA PRO A 23 13.25 2.87 -32.99
C PRO A 23 13.80 1.61 -32.32
N VAL A 24 14.49 1.73 -31.19
CA VAL A 24 15.03 0.59 -30.45
C VAL A 24 13.89 -0.19 -29.77
N MET A 25 13.04 0.48 -28.99
CA MET A 25 11.90 -0.18 -28.32
C MET A 25 10.93 -0.76 -29.34
N ASP A 26 10.62 -0.05 -30.43
CA ASP A 26 9.74 -0.54 -31.48
C ASP A 26 10.29 -1.83 -32.12
N ARG A 27 11.60 -1.89 -32.38
CA ARG A 27 12.27 -3.07 -32.88
C ARG A 27 12.25 -4.22 -31.86
N LEU A 28 12.58 -3.95 -30.59
CA LEU A 28 12.63 -4.98 -29.54
C LEU A 28 11.26 -5.61 -29.31
N MET A 29 10.19 -4.80 -29.26
CA MET A 29 8.82 -5.30 -29.11
C MET A 29 8.35 -6.15 -30.29
N LYS A 30 8.93 -5.95 -31.47
CA LYS A 30 8.61 -6.72 -32.68
C LYS A 30 9.46 -7.98 -32.83
N GLU A 31 10.75 -7.91 -32.51
CA GLU A 31 11.72 -8.98 -32.81
C GLU A 31 12.02 -9.90 -31.62
N CYS A 32 11.83 -9.41 -30.40
CA CYS A 32 12.07 -10.18 -29.17
C CYS A 32 10.77 -10.75 -28.58
N PRO A 33 10.83 -11.77 -27.72
CA PRO A 33 9.68 -12.14 -26.90
C PRO A 33 9.15 -10.95 -26.12
N PHE A 34 7.91 -10.59 -26.36
CA PHE A 34 7.21 -9.43 -25.76
C PHE A 34 5.81 -9.83 -25.34
N VAL A 35 5.42 -9.40 -24.13
CA VAL A 35 4.05 -9.48 -23.60
C VAL A 35 3.75 -8.25 -22.75
N GLU A 36 2.46 -8.00 -22.53
CA GLU A 36 2.00 -6.99 -21.58
C GLU A 36 2.03 -7.56 -20.15
N GLY A 37 2.61 -6.78 -19.21
CA GLY A 37 2.65 -7.11 -17.78
C GLY A 37 1.68 -6.28 -16.98
N GLN A 38 1.10 -6.87 -15.94
CA GLN A 38 0.21 -6.18 -15.01
C GLN A 38 1.02 -5.47 -13.93
N ALA A 39 0.78 -4.16 -13.75
CA ALA A 39 1.51 -3.30 -12.81
C ALA A 39 0.60 -2.43 -11.94
N SER A 40 -0.68 -2.81 -11.79
CA SER A 40 -1.67 -2.05 -11.02
C SER A 40 -2.65 -2.96 -10.28
N GLY A 41 -3.42 -2.39 -9.36
CA GLY A 41 -4.47 -3.09 -8.64
C GLY A 41 -3.98 -4.35 -7.91
N LEU A 42 -4.80 -5.38 -7.89
CA LEU A 42 -4.53 -6.63 -7.17
C LEU A 42 -3.25 -7.34 -7.63
N ALA A 43 -2.84 -7.16 -8.88
CA ALA A 43 -1.62 -7.76 -9.43
C ALA A 43 -0.33 -7.24 -8.77
N VAL A 44 -0.41 -6.14 -8.04
CA VAL A 44 0.70 -5.57 -7.26
C VAL A 44 0.36 -5.37 -5.78
N GLY A 45 -0.74 -5.95 -5.30
CA GLY A 45 -1.15 -5.91 -3.90
C GLY A 45 -1.87 -4.63 -3.47
N LEU A 46 -2.36 -3.85 -4.43
CA LEU A 46 -3.20 -2.67 -4.24
C LEU A 46 -4.69 -3.02 -4.42
N PRO A 47 -5.63 -2.17 -3.96
CA PRO A 47 -7.04 -2.33 -4.29
C PRO A 47 -7.29 -2.40 -5.79
N GLU A 48 -8.36 -3.08 -6.19
CA GLU A 48 -8.75 -3.18 -7.60
C GLU A 48 -8.97 -1.79 -8.20
N GLY A 49 -8.44 -1.58 -9.42
CA GLY A 49 -8.52 -0.29 -10.12
C GLY A 49 -7.58 0.80 -9.61
N GLN A 50 -6.79 0.55 -8.58
CA GLN A 50 -5.79 1.51 -8.11
C GLN A 50 -4.53 1.43 -8.98
N MET A 51 -4.05 2.59 -9.43
CA MET A 51 -2.81 2.70 -10.19
C MET A 51 -1.60 2.26 -9.36
N GLY A 52 -0.64 1.62 -10.02
CA GLY A 52 0.65 1.26 -9.40
C GLY A 52 1.50 2.48 -9.04
N ASN A 53 2.60 2.23 -8.36
CA ASN A 53 3.61 3.24 -8.05
C ASN A 53 4.99 2.58 -7.94
N SER A 54 6.04 3.40 -7.94
CA SER A 54 7.41 2.89 -7.96
C SER A 54 7.77 2.09 -6.72
N GLU A 55 7.29 2.48 -5.53
CA GLU A 55 7.56 1.76 -4.27
C GLU A 55 7.01 0.34 -4.33
N VAL A 56 5.72 0.22 -4.63
CA VAL A 56 5.02 -1.07 -4.73
C VAL A 56 5.56 -1.90 -5.89
N GLY A 57 5.82 -1.29 -7.06
CA GLY A 57 6.34 -1.99 -8.24
C GLY A 57 7.70 -2.64 -7.96
N HIS A 58 8.66 -1.87 -7.46
CA HIS A 58 10.00 -2.37 -7.14
C HIS A 58 9.99 -3.40 -6.00
N LEU A 59 9.12 -3.20 -5.00
CA LEU A 59 8.93 -4.16 -3.91
C LEU A 59 8.46 -5.52 -4.44
N ASN A 60 7.44 -5.55 -5.30
CA ASN A 60 6.95 -6.80 -5.88
C ASN A 60 8.00 -7.49 -6.77
N MET A 61 8.72 -6.70 -7.60
CA MET A 61 9.81 -7.25 -8.42
C MET A 61 10.89 -7.91 -7.57
N GLY A 62 11.37 -7.23 -6.54
CA GLY A 62 12.43 -7.74 -5.67
C GLY A 62 11.98 -8.89 -4.77
N ALA A 63 10.74 -8.86 -4.31
CA ALA A 63 10.18 -9.91 -3.45
C ALA A 63 9.82 -11.20 -4.21
N GLY A 64 9.64 -11.15 -5.52
CA GLY A 64 9.19 -12.29 -6.33
C GLY A 64 7.81 -12.82 -5.92
N ARG A 65 6.99 -11.96 -5.33
CA ARG A 65 5.62 -12.27 -4.86
C ARG A 65 4.79 -10.99 -4.82
N ILE A 66 3.47 -11.14 -4.86
CA ILE A 66 2.57 -10.02 -4.63
C ILE A 66 2.64 -9.67 -3.13
N VAL A 67 3.11 -8.46 -2.82
CA VAL A 67 3.14 -7.91 -1.46
C VAL A 67 1.91 -7.04 -1.27
N TYR A 68 0.92 -7.57 -0.56
CA TYR A 68 -0.34 -6.85 -0.33
C TYR A 68 -0.14 -5.69 0.64
N GLN A 69 -0.61 -4.50 0.26
CA GLN A 69 -0.75 -3.37 1.17
C GLN A 69 -1.83 -3.67 2.20
N GLU A 70 -1.75 -3.04 3.39
CA GLU A 70 -2.59 -3.42 4.54
C GLU A 70 -4.09 -3.44 4.23
N LEU A 71 -4.60 -2.44 3.51
CA LEU A 71 -6.01 -2.42 3.08
C LEU A 71 -6.39 -3.67 2.28
N THR A 72 -5.59 -4.00 1.28
CA THR A 72 -5.84 -5.15 0.40
C THR A 72 -5.63 -6.46 1.12
N ARG A 73 -4.59 -6.54 1.97
CA ARG A 73 -4.25 -7.71 2.80
C ARG A 73 -5.41 -8.08 3.72
N ILE A 74 -5.96 -7.11 4.44
CA ILE A 74 -7.08 -7.34 5.36
C ILE A 74 -8.36 -7.69 4.59
N THR A 75 -8.66 -6.95 3.52
CA THR A 75 -9.82 -7.23 2.65
C THR A 75 -9.75 -8.65 2.08
N LYS A 76 -8.58 -9.05 1.58
CA LYS A 76 -8.34 -10.40 1.07
C LYS A 76 -8.50 -11.46 2.16
N SER A 77 -7.98 -11.22 3.35
CA SER A 77 -8.13 -12.14 4.50
C SER A 77 -9.60 -12.38 4.86
N ILE A 78 -10.46 -11.35 4.74
CA ILE A 78 -11.91 -11.50 4.93
C ILE A 78 -12.51 -12.38 3.82
N GLN A 79 -12.15 -12.13 2.57
CA GLN A 79 -12.66 -12.87 1.41
C GLN A 79 -12.24 -14.34 1.44
N ASP A 80 -11.00 -14.62 1.79
CA ASP A 80 -10.45 -15.98 1.88
C ASP A 80 -10.91 -16.73 3.16
N GLY A 81 -11.47 -16.02 4.13
CA GLY A 81 -11.96 -16.57 5.39
C GLY A 81 -10.93 -16.71 6.51
N ASP A 82 -9.67 -16.36 6.27
CA ASP A 82 -8.59 -16.43 7.28
C ASP A 82 -8.76 -15.39 8.39
N PHE A 83 -9.39 -14.26 8.09
CA PHE A 83 -9.79 -13.24 9.05
C PHE A 83 -10.56 -13.83 10.24
N PHE A 84 -11.46 -14.78 9.97
CA PHE A 84 -12.31 -15.42 10.97
C PHE A 84 -11.59 -16.50 11.80
N LYS A 85 -10.36 -16.82 11.44
CA LYS A 85 -9.47 -17.75 12.16
C LYS A 85 -8.30 -17.03 12.83
N ASN A 86 -8.24 -15.71 12.75
CA ASN A 86 -7.17 -14.92 13.35
C ASN A 86 -7.15 -15.13 14.87
N GLU A 87 -6.02 -15.58 15.38
CA GLU A 87 -5.85 -15.98 16.78
C GLU A 87 -6.12 -14.83 17.76
N GLU A 88 -5.72 -13.61 17.42
CA GLU A 88 -5.87 -12.44 18.28
C GLU A 88 -7.35 -11.97 18.34
N PHE A 89 -8.08 -12.08 17.24
CA PHE A 89 -9.51 -11.82 17.22
C PHE A 89 -10.26 -12.90 18.03
N LEU A 90 -9.88 -14.15 17.87
CA LEU A 90 -10.48 -15.25 18.65
C LEU A 90 -10.16 -15.12 20.14
N ALA A 91 -8.97 -14.62 20.51
CA ALA A 91 -8.65 -14.34 21.92
C ALA A 91 -9.57 -13.26 22.50
N ALA A 92 -9.89 -12.20 21.75
CA ALA A 92 -10.88 -11.20 22.16
C ALA A 92 -12.27 -11.79 22.32
N VAL A 93 -12.71 -12.64 21.40
CA VAL A 93 -13.99 -13.35 21.47
C VAL A 93 -14.08 -14.25 22.69
N GLU A 94 -13.07 -15.08 22.91
CA GLU A 94 -13.01 -16.00 24.06
C GLU A 94 -12.99 -15.26 25.40
N ASN A 95 -12.32 -14.12 25.48
CA ASN A 95 -12.37 -13.26 26.65
C ASN A 95 -13.80 -12.78 26.93
N CYS A 96 -14.54 -12.33 25.91
CA CYS A 96 -15.94 -11.94 26.06
C CYS A 96 -16.81 -13.08 26.57
N LYS A 97 -16.67 -14.27 25.99
CA LYS A 97 -17.43 -15.48 26.43
C LYS A 97 -17.12 -15.85 27.86
N LYS A 98 -15.82 -15.92 28.20
CA LYS A 98 -15.36 -16.30 29.54
C LYS A 98 -15.86 -15.35 30.62
N ASN A 99 -15.87 -14.07 30.38
CA ASN A 99 -16.24 -13.05 31.37
C ASN A 99 -17.70 -12.59 31.24
N ASN A 100 -18.45 -13.10 30.26
CA ASN A 100 -19.78 -12.60 29.89
C ASN A 100 -19.78 -11.07 29.67
N SER A 101 -18.72 -10.58 29.06
CA SER A 101 -18.41 -9.17 28.82
C SER A 101 -18.70 -8.74 27.41
N ALA A 102 -18.48 -7.47 27.08
CA ALA A 102 -18.77 -6.90 25.78
C ALA A 102 -17.54 -6.89 24.84
N LEU A 103 -17.82 -6.96 23.53
CA LEU A 103 -16.86 -6.65 22.48
C LEU A 103 -17.11 -5.23 21.99
N HIS A 104 -16.08 -4.40 22.06
CA HIS A 104 -16.08 -3.03 21.56
C HIS A 104 -15.21 -2.93 20.33
N LEU A 105 -15.76 -2.37 19.26
CA LEU A 105 -15.08 -2.10 18.00
C LEU A 105 -14.98 -0.59 17.84
N PHE A 106 -13.80 -0.05 17.61
CA PHE A 106 -13.68 1.36 17.29
C PHE A 106 -12.61 1.67 16.23
N GLY A 107 -12.75 2.77 15.56
CA GLY A 107 -11.87 3.23 14.49
C GLY A 107 -12.58 4.17 13.53
N LEU A 108 -11.86 4.59 12.49
CA LEU A 108 -12.39 5.50 11.47
C LEU A 108 -13.40 4.79 10.59
N LEU A 109 -14.64 5.30 10.56
CA LEU A 109 -15.73 4.70 9.81
C LEU A 109 -15.93 5.44 8.49
N SER A 110 -15.29 4.97 7.45
CA SER A 110 -15.47 5.44 6.08
C SER A 110 -14.98 4.40 5.06
N ASP A 111 -15.14 4.68 3.78
CA ASP A 111 -14.60 3.93 2.65
C ASP A 111 -13.32 4.58 2.06
N GLY A 112 -12.78 5.61 2.71
CA GLY A 112 -11.62 6.35 2.22
C GLY A 112 -10.34 5.51 2.08
N GLY A 113 -10.22 4.42 2.84
CA GLY A 113 -9.14 3.43 2.66
C GLY A 113 -7.74 3.91 3.07
N VAL A 114 -7.62 5.05 3.74
CA VAL A 114 -6.34 5.61 4.19
C VAL A 114 -5.94 5.09 5.57
N HIS A 115 -6.86 5.07 6.52
CA HIS A 115 -6.63 4.62 7.90
C HIS A 115 -7.35 3.32 8.23
N SER A 116 -8.48 3.08 7.57
CA SER A 116 -9.42 1.98 7.81
C SER A 116 -10.31 1.80 6.58
N HIS A 117 -11.17 0.80 6.62
CA HIS A 117 -12.22 0.65 5.62
C HIS A 117 -13.48 0.05 6.27
N ILE A 118 -14.66 0.60 5.94
CA ILE A 118 -15.94 0.19 6.53
C ILE A 118 -16.23 -1.32 6.36
N THR A 119 -15.79 -1.93 5.28
CA THR A 119 -15.96 -3.38 5.05
C THR A 119 -15.22 -4.24 6.08
N HIS A 120 -14.14 -3.72 6.69
CA HIS A 120 -13.42 -4.44 7.75
C HIS A 120 -14.24 -4.49 9.04
N VAL A 121 -15.01 -3.44 9.33
CA VAL A 121 -15.97 -3.45 10.45
C VAL A 121 -17.07 -4.47 10.20
N TYR A 122 -17.56 -4.58 8.97
CA TYR A 122 -18.51 -5.62 8.59
C TYR A 122 -17.94 -7.03 8.82
N GLY A 123 -16.67 -7.24 8.52
CA GLY A 123 -15.96 -8.48 8.83
C GLY A 123 -15.92 -8.78 10.34
N LEU A 124 -15.67 -7.76 11.19
CA LEU A 124 -15.69 -7.92 12.64
C LEU A 124 -17.08 -8.22 13.20
N LEU A 125 -18.13 -7.61 12.65
CA LEU A 125 -19.51 -7.93 13.02
C LEU A 125 -19.88 -9.37 12.63
N GLU A 126 -19.46 -9.80 11.44
CA GLU A 126 -19.63 -11.20 11.00
C GLU A 126 -18.86 -12.18 11.90
N LEU A 127 -17.64 -11.83 12.31
CA LEU A 127 -16.87 -12.61 13.30
C LEU A 127 -17.64 -12.76 14.61
N ALA A 128 -18.19 -11.66 15.13
CA ALA A 128 -18.99 -11.66 16.36
C ALA A 128 -20.23 -12.55 16.24
N LYS A 129 -20.96 -12.42 15.11
CA LYS A 129 -22.13 -13.26 14.80
C LYS A 129 -21.78 -14.75 14.74
N ARG A 130 -20.74 -15.12 13.99
CA ARG A 130 -20.27 -16.52 13.86
C ARG A 130 -19.92 -17.14 15.21
N ASN A 131 -19.47 -16.32 16.16
CA ASN A 131 -19.09 -16.75 17.49
C ASN A 131 -20.20 -16.60 18.55
N GLY A 132 -21.39 -16.15 18.17
CA GLY A 132 -22.54 -16.05 19.06
C GLY A 132 -22.41 -14.95 20.13
N LEU A 133 -21.68 -13.85 19.84
CA LEU A 133 -21.62 -12.69 20.73
C LEU A 133 -22.85 -11.82 20.52
N ASP A 134 -23.51 -11.43 21.62
CA ASP A 134 -24.67 -10.54 21.63
C ASP A 134 -24.40 -9.13 22.16
N LYS A 135 -23.35 -8.97 22.99
CA LYS A 135 -22.90 -7.68 23.53
C LYS A 135 -21.79 -7.09 22.67
N VAL A 136 -22.15 -6.51 21.53
CA VAL A 136 -21.21 -5.94 20.56
C VAL A 136 -21.55 -4.45 20.36
N PHE A 137 -20.59 -3.58 20.59
CA PHE A 137 -20.73 -2.13 20.46
C PHE A 137 -19.71 -1.55 19.50
N VAL A 138 -20.16 -0.66 18.61
CA VAL A 138 -19.27 0.05 17.70
C VAL A 138 -19.24 1.53 18.08
N HIS A 139 -18.02 2.06 18.17
CA HIS A 139 -17.74 3.47 18.40
C HIS A 139 -17.17 4.06 17.14
N CYS A 140 -17.93 4.89 16.46
CA CYS A 140 -17.61 5.39 15.12
C CYS A 140 -16.79 6.67 15.20
N PHE A 141 -15.55 6.64 14.70
CA PHE A 141 -14.78 7.86 14.46
C PHE A 141 -15.11 8.34 13.04
N LEU A 142 -15.52 9.62 12.91
CA LEU A 142 -15.97 10.17 11.65
C LEU A 142 -14.81 10.84 10.90
N ASP A 143 -14.81 10.72 9.58
CA ASP A 143 -13.69 11.08 8.71
C ASP A 143 -13.69 12.57 8.31
N GLY A 144 -14.30 12.90 7.21
CA GLY A 144 -14.37 14.26 6.68
C GLY A 144 -13.09 14.84 6.10
N ARG A 145 -12.00 14.01 6.01
CA ARG A 145 -10.72 14.35 5.36
C ARG A 145 -10.42 13.50 4.15
N ASP A 146 -10.55 12.19 4.32
CA ASP A 146 -10.29 11.19 3.27
C ASP A 146 -11.58 10.91 2.48
N THR A 147 -12.70 11.41 2.98
CA THR A 147 -14.03 11.38 2.38
C THR A 147 -14.70 12.75 2.49
N PRO A 148 -15.81 13.03 1.76
CA PRO A 148 -16.52 14.32 1.85
C PRO A 148 -16.89 14.71 3.29
N PRO A 149 -16.83 15.99 3.64
CA PRO A 149 -16.92 16.47 5.04
C PRO A 149 -18.22 16.16 5.79
N ALA A 150 -19.29 15.79 5.11
CA ALA A 150 -20.59 15.49 5.69
C ALA A 150 -21.14 14.11 5.24
N SER A 151 -20.26 13.15 5.00
CA SER A 151 -20.61 11.79 4.58
C SER A 151 -20.74 10.79 5.75
N GLY A 152 -20.24 11.13 6.93
CA GLY A 152 -20.19 10.25 8.09
C GLY A 152 -21.56 9.76 8.55
N LYS A 153 -22.59 10.57 8.43
CA LYS A 153 -23.97 10.18 8.73
C LYS A 153 -24.44 8.99 7.85
N ASP A 154 -24.08 9.01 6.57
CA ASP A 154 -24.46 7.95 5.64
C ASP A 154 -23.66 6.67 5.91
N PHE A 155 -22.38 6.76 6.28
CA PHE A 155 -21.60 5.60 6.71
C PHE A 155 -22.13 4.97 7.99
N VAL A 156 -22.56 5.77 8.97
CA VAL A 156 -23.19 5.26 10.19
C VAL A 156 -24.52 4.59 9.88
N ALA A 157 -25.35 5.18 9.01
CA ALA A 157 -26.62 4.57 8.57
C ALA A 157 -26.37 3.22 7.86
N ALA A 158 -25.38 3.15 6.97
CA ALA A 158 -24.99 1.91 6.29
C ALA A 158 -24.49 0.84 7.30
N LEU A 159 -23.75 1.24 8.32
CA LEU A 159 -23.32 0.34 9.40
C LEU A 159 -24.50 -0.20 10.20
N GLU A 160 -25.45 0.67 10.60
CA GLU A 160 -26.68 0.26 11.32
C GLU A 160 -27.55 -0.72 10.48
N GLU A 161 -27.65 -0.49 9.18
CA GLU A 161 -28.33 -1.43 8.27
C GLU A 161 -27.61 -2.79 8.23
N LYS A 162 -26.28 -2.80 8.16
CA LYS A 162 -25.47 -4.03 8.20
C LYS A 162 -25.62 -4.76 9.54
N MET A 163 -25.64 -4.04 10.65
CA MET A 163 -25.92 -4.63 11.97
C MET A 163 -27.29 -5.29 12.04
N LYS A 164 -28.30 -4.65 11.44
CA LYS A 164 -29.65 -5.20 11.37
C LYS A 164 -29.70 -6.47 10.52
N GLU A 165 -29.04 -6.46 9.35
CA GLU A 165 -28.90 -7.62 8.48
C GLU A 165 -28.27 -8.81 9.20
N LEU A 166 -27.17 -8.55 9.93
CA LEU A 166 -26.44 -9.58 10.66
C LEU A 166 -27.13 -9.99 11.98
N GLY A 167 -27.99 -9.15 12.54
CA GLY A 167 -28.63 -9.38 13.82
C GLY A 167 -27.69 -9.21 15.02
N VAL A 168 -26.60 -8.45 14.88
CA VAL A 168 -25.58 -8.25 15.92
C VAL A 168 -25.01 -6.83 15.86
N GLY A 169 -24.71 -6.27 17.02
CA GLY A 169 -24.06 -4.98 17.18
C GLY A 169 -25.01 -3.79 17.36
N LYS A 170 -24.50 -2.75 18.00
CA LYS A 170 -25.15 -1.45 18.15
C LYS A 170 -24.11 -0.34 18.07
N VAL A 171 -24.43 0.79 17.46
CA VAL A 171 -23.59 1.99 17.55
C VAL A 171 -23.74 2.60 18.93
N ALA A 172 -22.65 2.70 19.68
CA ALA A 172 -22.65 3.18 21.06
C ALA A 172 -22.16 4.63 21.19
N SER A 173 -21.31 5.09 20.29
CA SER A 173 -20.86 6.49 20.26
C SER A 173 -20.42 6.93 18.87
N VAL A 174 -20.45 8.24 18.64
CA VAL A 174 -19.95 8.88 17.43
C VAL A 174 -19.08 10.07 17.81
N MET A 175 -17.97 10.30 17.09
CA MET A 175 -17.07 11.42 17.36
C MET A 175 -16.17 11.68 16.14
N GLY A 176 -15.80 12.92 15.92
CA GLY A 176 -14.88 13.27 14.84
C GLY A 176 -13.44 12.78 15.10
N ARG A 177 -12.72 12.49 14.03
CA ARG A 177 -11.31 12.10 14.07
C ARG A 177 -10.40 13.16 14.73
N TYR A 178 -10.81 14.40 14.76
CA TYR A 178 -10.13 15.49 15.46
C TYR A 178 -9.90 15.18 16.95
N TYR A 179 -10.83 14.45 17.59
CA TYR A 179 -10.76 14.06 18.99
C TYR A 179 -10.15 12.66 19.16
N ALA A 180 -10.61 11.70 18.40
CA ALA A 180 -10.27 10.30 18.60
C ALA A 180 -8.97 9.84 17.90
N MET A 181 -8.47 10.63 16.97
CA MET A 181 -7.34 10.28 16.12
C MET A 181 -6.31 11.42 16.04
N ASP A 182 -6.02 12.06 17.16
CA ASP A 182 -4.92 13.01 17.24
C ASP A 182 -3.56 12.31 17.07
N ARG A 183 -2.55 13.04 16.64
CA ARG A 183 -1.17 12.57 16.53
C ARG A 183 -0.13 13.59 16.96
N ASP A 184 -0.61 14.69 17.54
CA ASP A 184 0.23 15.86 17.90
C ASP A 184 0.29 16.06 19.41
N ASN A 185 -0.02 14.99 20.20
CA ASN A 185 -0.07 14.96 21.67
C ASN A 185 -1.05 16.00 22.27
N ARG A 186 -2.14 16.26 21.55
CA ARG A 186 -3.24 17.09 22.05
C ARG A 186 -4.17 16.23 22.93
N TRP A 187 -3.63 15.91 24.10
CA TRP A 187 -4.30 15.02 25.06
C TRP A 187 -5.64 15.57 25.55
N ASP A 188 -5.83 16.88 25.52
CA ASP A 188 -7.11 17.54 25.76
C ASP A 188 -8.23 17.07 24.81
N ARG A 189 -7.88 16.74 23.57
CA ARG A 189 -8.82 16.19 22.58
C ARG A 189 -9.06 14.71 22.81
N VAL A 190 -7.98 13.95 22.99
CA VAL A 190 -8.04 12.50 23.20
C VAL A 190 -8.81 12.15 24.49
N GLU A 191 -8.67 12.96 25.54
CA GLU A 191 -9.41 12.79 26.81
C GLU A 191 -10.92 12.82 26.60
N LEU A 192 -11.44 13.74 25.79
CA LEU A 192 -12.88 13.82 25.50
C LEU A 192 -13.39 12.57 24.81
N ALA A 193 -12.64 12.06 23.82
CA ALA A 193 -12.97 10.80 23.17
C ALA A 193 -12.88 9.61 24.12
N TYR A 194 -11.81 9.53 24.93
CA TYR A 194 -11.64 8.47 25.93
C TYR A 194 -12.77 8.45 26.96
N LYS A 195 -13.19 9.61 27.45
CA LYS A 195 -14.30 9.71 28.40
C LYS A 195 -15.64 9.29 27.79
N ALA A 196 -15.88 9.62 26.52
CA ALA A 196 -17.07 9.13 25.82
C ALA A 196 -17.08 7.60 25.73
N LEU A 197 -15.93 6.98 25.43
CA LEU A 197 -15.77 5.53 25.33
C LEU A 197 -15.91 4.80 26.68
N THR A 198 -15.44 5.41 27.78
CA THR A 198 -15.28 4.72 29.07
C THR A 198 -16.27 5.16 30.15
N ALA A 199 -16.64 6.44 30.17
CA ALA A 199 -17.53 7.03 31.15
C ALA A 199 -18.93 7.40 30.61
N GLY A 200 -19.11 7.32 29.26
CA GLY A 200 -20.36 7.75 28.63
C GLY A 200 -20.58 9.26 28.73
N GLU A 201 -19.49 10.03 28.80
CA GLU A 201 -19.51 11.49 28.80
C GLU A 201 -19.57 12.03 27.37
N GLY A 202 -20.25 13.13 27.18
CA GLY A 202 -20.42 13.82 25.91
C GLY A 202 -21.86 14.18 25.61
N ASN A 203 -22.14 14.61 24.38
CA ASN A 203 -23.50 14.83 23.92
C ASN A 203 -24.30 13.54 23.97
N LYS A 204 -25.57 13.60 24.31
CA LYS A 204 -26.41 12.41 24.51
C LYS A 204 -27.61 12.40 23.60
N GLY A 205 -27.98 11.23 23.09
CA GLY A 205 -29.18 11.00 22.28
C GLY A 205 -29.43 9.53 22.04
N THR A 206 -30.59 9.18 21.57
CA THR A 206 -31.00 7.78 21.34
C THR A 206 -30.69 7.28 19.93
N SER A 207 -30.21 8.14 19.03
CA SER A 207 -29.88 7.80 17.64
C SER A 207 -28.53 8.40 17.25
N ALA A 208 -27.62 7.56 16.77
CA ALA A 208 -26.30 7.96 16.29
C ALA A 208 -26.39 8.95 15.12
N THR A 209 -27.24 8.64 14.12
CA THR A 209 -27.43 9.51 12.94
C THR A 209 -28.08 10.84 13.29
N ALA A 210 -28.97 10.89 14.30
CA ALA A 210 -29.55 12.15 14.78
C ALA A 210 -28.52 13.01 15.52
N LEU A 211 -27.61 12.40 16.30
CA LEU A 211 -26.51 13.13 16.95
C LEU A 211 -25.54 13.75 15.93
N ILE A 212 -25.25 13.04 14.85
CA ILE A 212 -24.43 13.57 13.75
C ILE A 212 -25.14 14.72 13.05
N GLN A 213 -26.45 14.57 12.75
CA GLN A 213 -27.24 15.63 12.11
C GLN A 213 -27.27 16.89 12.97
N ALA A 214 -27.48 16.75 14.27
CA ALA A 214 -27.44 17.88 15.19
C ALA A 214 -26.09 18.61 15.18
N SER A 215 -24.98 17.87 15.02
CA SER A 215 -23.66 18.49 14.87
C SER A 215 -23.53 19.24 13.53
N TYR A 216 -24.09 18.71 12.45
CA TYR A 216 -24.09 19.40 11.14
C TYR A 216 -24.93 20.67 11.19
N ASP A 217 -26.08 20.64 11.85
CA ASP A 217 -26.96 21.80 12.05
C ASP A 217 -26.27 22.88 12.87
N ASP A 218 -25.33 22.49 13.76
CA ASP A 218 -24.46 23.40 14.55
C ASP A 218 -23.17 23.79 13.77
N GLY A 219 -23.09 23.47 12.47
CA GLY A 219 -21.98 23.85 11.60
C GLY A 219 -20.70 23.03 11.80
N LYS A 220 -20.75 21.91 12.52
CA LYS A 220 -19.62 21.00 12.75
C LYS A 220 -19.78 19.73 11.93
N THR A 221 -18.96 19.61 10.89
CA THR A 221 -18.94 18.44 10.01
C THR A 221 -18.16 17.26 10.62
N ASP A 222 -18.06 16.14 9.93
CA ASP A 222 -17.55 14.86 10.41
C ASP A 222 -16.29 14.95 11.27
N GLU A 223 -15.25 15.60 10.76
CA GLU A 223 -13.96 15.70 11.45
C GLU A 223 -14.08 16.28 12.85
N PHE A 224 -15.02 17.23 13.04
CA PHE A 224 -15.15 18.05 14.26
C PHE A 224 -16.38 17.72 15.10
N VAL A 225 -17.06 16.61 14.82
CA VAL A 225 -18.18 16.14 15.65
C VAL A 225 -17.68 15.90 17.07
N VAL A 226 -18.22 16.68 18.01
CA VAL A 226 -17.88 16.54 19.44
C VAL A 226 -18.32 15.16 19.92
N PRO A 227 -17.51 14.46 20.75
CA PRO A 227 -17.88 13.15 21.23
C PRO A 227 -19.30 13.07 21.77
N ALA A 228 -20.06 12.12 21.25
CA ALA A 228 -21.46 11.93 21.56
C ALA A 228 -21.74 10.44 21.80
N VAL A 229 -22.59 10.14 22.77
CA VAL A 229 -22.92 8.76 23.18
C VAL A 229 -24.39 8.46 22.93
N VAL A 230 -24.64 7.26 22.43
CA VAL A 230 -26.00 6.75 22.27
C VAL A 230 -26.49 6.24 23.63
N THR A 231 -27.70 6.63 24.00
CA THR A 231 -28.31 6.28 25.27
C THR A 231 -29.52 5.37 25.11
N GLY A 232 -29.78 4.57 26.12
CA GLY A 232 -31.04 3.86 26.27
C GLY A 232 -32.18 4.81 26.68
N GLU A 233 -33.36 4.22 26.89
CA GLU A 233 -34.55 4.93 27.41
C GLU A 233 -34.32 5.53 28.80
N ASP A 234 -33.43 4.92 29.56
CA ASP A 234 -33.02 5.37 30.90
C ASP A 234 -32.02 6.55 30.90
N GLY A 235 -31.63 7.03 29.72
CA GLY A 235 -30.66 8.11 29.53
C GLY A 235 -29.20 7.74 29.79
N ASN A 236 -28.92 6.46 30.09
CA ASN A 236 -27.55 5.96 30.26
C ASN A 236 -26.94 5.52 28.94
N ALA A 237 -25.61 5.69 28.77
CA ALA A 237 -24.89 5.20 27.62
C ALA A 237 -25.03 3.68 27.47
N ILE A 238 -25.38 3.19 26.29
CA ILE A 238 -25.66 1.78 26.02
C ILE A 238 -24.43 0.89 25.98
N GLY A 239 -23.24 1.45 25.74
CA GLY A 239 -22.02 0.67 25.60
C GLY A 239 -20.79 1.48 26.03
N THR A 240 -20.43 1.41 27.33
CA THR A 240 -19.16 1.94 27.84
C THR A 240 -18.18 0.79 28.06
N ILE A 241 -16.90 1.03 27.76
CA ILE A 241 -15.82 0.05 27.91
C ILE A 241 -15.47 -0.09 29.38
N ARG A 242 -15.43 -1.33 29.87
CA ARG A 242 -15.20 -1.68 31.28
C ARG A 242 -14.10 -2.74 31.42
N ASP A 243 -13.70 -2.98 32.66
CA ASP A 243 -12.77 -4.08 32.96
C ASP A 243 -13.32 -5.42 32.45
N ASN A 244 -12.46 -6.24 31.89
CA ASN A 244 -12.71 -7.53 31.24
C ASN A 244 -13.46 -7.47 29.89
N ASP A 245 -13.79 -6.30 29.36
CA ASP A 245 -14.26 -6.20 27.99
C ASP A 245 -13.12 -6.47 27.00
N SER A 246 -13.48 -6.76 25.76
CA SER A 246 -12.53 -6.81 24.66
C SER A 246 -12.69 -5.59 23.75
N VAL A 247 -11.61 -5.11 23.26
CA VAL A 247 -11.53 -3.97 22.33
C VAL A 247 -10.80 -4.37 21.07
N ILE A 248 -11.33 -4.04 19.90
CA ILE A 248 -10.62 -4.15 18.63
C ILE A 248 -10.59 -2.79 17.96
N PHE A 249 -9.39 -2.24 17.78
CA PHE A 249 -9.16 -1.01 17.02
C PHE A 249 -8.87 -1.39 15.56
N PHE A 250 -9.79 -1.04 14.65
CA PHE A 250 -9.74 -1.54 13.27
C PHE A 250 -9.01 -0.62 12.26
N ASN A 251 -8.30 0.39 12.73
CA ASN A 251 -7.39 1.16 11.89
C ASN A 251 -6.15 0.32 11.53
N PHE A 252 -5.72 0.39 10.27
CA PHE A 252 -4.50 -0.28 9.80
C PHE A 252 -3.34 0.69 9.54
N ARG A 253 -3.53 1.99 9.72
CA ARG A 253 -2.47 2.99 9.68
C ARG A 253 -2.15 3.47 11.09
N PRO A 254 -0.84 3.36 11.51
CA PRO A 254 -0.45 3.55 12.91
C PRO A 254 -0.52 4.97 13.44
N ASP A 255 -0.15 5.97 12.65
CA ASP A 255 0.20 7.33 13.10
C ASP A 255 -0.86 8.00 13.99
N ARG A 256 -2.15 7.82 13.67
CA ARG A 256 -3.28 8.41 14.40
C ARG A 256 -4.01 7.43 15.35
N ALA A 257 -3.46 6.21 15.51
CA ALA A 257 -4.03 5.22 16.43
C ALA A 257 -3.23 5.09 17.74
N ARG A 258 -2.00 5.61 17.77
CA ARG A 258 -1.08 5.48 18.90
C ARG A 258 -1.62 6.08 20.19
N GLU A 259 -2.09 7.31 20.16
CA GLU A 259 -2.46 8.06 21.36
C GLU A 259 -3.66 7.42 22.08
N MET A 260 -4.72 7.09 21.36
CA MET A 260 -5.86 6.37 21.95
C MET A 260 -5.44 5.00 22.49
N THR A 261 -4.58 4.28 21.77
CA THR A 261 -4.08 2.98 22.23
C THR A 261 -3.25 3.11 23.51
N ARG A 262 -2.38 4.13 23.62
CA ARG A 262 -1.65 4.43 24.86
C ARG A 262 -2.59 4.75 26.00
N ALA A 263 -3.66 5.53 25.76
CA ALA A 263 -4.63 5.85 26.78
C ALA A 263 -5.31 4.60 27.38
N PHE A 264 -5.47 3.52 26.63
CA PHE A 264 -6.01 2.24 27.13
C PHE A 264 -4.93 1.28 27.64
N CYS A 265 -3.76 1.23 27.03
CA CYS A 265 -2.81 0.15 27.20
C CYS A 265 -1.62 0.47 28.11
N ASP A 266 -1.15 1.73 28.18
CA ASP A 266 -0.03 2.10 29.02
C ASP A 266 -0.41 1.97 30.51
N ASP A 267 0.41 1.28 31.29
CA ASP A 267 0.22 1.16 32.75
C ASP A 267 0.49 2.54 33.42
N GLU A 268 1.59 3.18 33.04
CA GLU A 268 1.96 4.54 33.43
C GLU A 268 1.62 5.53 32.30
N PHE A 269 0.41 6.06 32.32
CA PHE A 269 -0.06 6.99 31.32
C PHE A 269 -0.10 8.41 31.86
N THR A 270 0.50 9.35 31.15
CA THR A 270 0.67 10.75 31.58
C THR A 270 -0.06 11.78 30.74
N GLY A 271 -0.79 11.38 29.69
CA GLY A 271 -1.46 12.29 28.76
C GLY A 271 -2.60 13.09 29.43
N PHE A 272 -3.40 12.43 30.23
CA PHE A 272 -4.47 13.02 31.06
C PHE A 272 -4.73 12.17 32.30
N ALA A 273 -5.47 12.70 33.27
CA ALA A 273 -5.80 11.98 34.50
C ALA A 273 -6.84 10.87 34.24
N ARG A 274 -6.50 9.64 34.55
CA ARG A 274 -7.45 8.52 34.61
C ARG A 274 -7.36 7.86 35.99
N ALA A 275 -8.51 7.50 36.56
CA ALA A 275 -8.56 6.92 37.90
C ALA A 275 -7.77 5.60 37.99
N LYS A 276 -7.86 4.78 36.95
CA LYS A 276 -7.13 3.51 36.77
C LYS A 276 -7.09 3.13 35.30
N ARG A 277 -6.16 2.25 34.92
CA ARG A 277 -6.22 1.58 33.61
C ARG A 277 -7.40 0.60 33.60
N ILE A 278 -8.26 0.69 32.60
CA ILE A 278 -9.30 -0.30 32.35
C ILE A 278 -8.63 -1.54 31.73
N LYS A 279 -8.75 -2.69 32.38
CA LYS A 279 -8.10 -3.92 31.95
C LYS A 279 -8.97 -4.62 30.90
N THR A 280 -8.62 -4.45 29.64
CA THR A 280 -9.30 -5.06 28.50
C THR A 280 -8.39 -6.05 27.78
N THR A 281 -8.97 -6.97 27.01
CA THR A 281 -8.25 -7.65 25.94
C THR A 281 -8.26 -6.72 24.73
N TYR A 282 -7.14 -6.02 24.51
CA TYR A 282 -7.03 -4.97 23.53
C TYR A 282 -6.30 -5.45 22.28
N VAL A 283 -6.95 -5.42 21.12
CA VAL A 283 -6.42 -5.87 19.84
C VAL A 283 -6.30 -4.70 18.89
N CYS A 284 -5.09 -4.48 18.37
CA CYS A 284 -4.80 -3.57 17.27
C CYS A 284 -4.85 -4.34 15.96
N PHE A 285 -5.39 -3.77 14.89
CA PHE A 285 -5.30 -4.40 13.56
C PHE A 285 -3.86 -4.61 13.13
N VAL A 286 -3.03 -3.58 13.28
CA VAL A 286 -1.58 -3.64 13.03
C VAL A 286 -0.82 -3.15 14.26
N ASP A 287 0.47 -3.35 14.29
CA ASP A 287 1.29 -2.78 15.36
C ASP A 287 1.42 -1.26 15.20
N TYR A 288 0.79 -0.53 16.11
CA TYR A 288 0.83 0.94 16.07
C TYR A 288 2.12 1.51 16.65
N ASP A 289 2.73 0.82 17.61
CA ASP A 289 4.00 1.17 18.23
C ASP A 289 4.47 -0.01 19.12
N GLU A 290 5.64 -0.54 18.87
CA GLU A 290 6.20 -1.69 19.59
C GLU A 290 6.36 -1.44 21.09
N THR A 291 6.51 -0.17 21.50
CA THR A 291 6.68 0.22 22.91
C THR A 291 5.37 0.23 23.71
N ILE A 292 4.21 0.15 23.07
CA ILE A 292 2.93 0.10 23.77
C ILE A 292 2.71 -1.30 24.37
N PRO A 293 2.57 -1.42 25.70
CA PRO A 293 2.31 -2.71 26.37
C PRO A 293 0.84 -3.14 26.25
N ASN A 294 0.51 -4.31 26.79
CA ASN A 294 -0.86 -4.76 27.03
C ASN A 294 -1.78 -4.77 25.80
N LYS A 295 -1.21 -4.94 24.60
CA LYS A 295 -1.95 -5.07 23.34
C LYS A 295 -1.64 -6.39 22.64
N LEU A 296 -2.59 -6.84 21.84
CA LEU A 296 -2.43 -7.89 20.84
C LEU A 296 -2.42 -7.24 19.45
N VAL A 297 -1.79 -7.90 18.46
CA VAL A 297 -1.69 -7.39 17.08
C VAL A 297 -2.18 -8.45 16.11
N ALA A 298 -3.31 -8.17 15.45
CA ALA A 298 -3.98 -9.13 14.57
C ALA A 298 -3.22 -9.39 13.26
N PHE A 299 -2.77 -8.32 12.60
CA PHE A 299 -1.99 -8.40 11.36
C PHE A 299 -0.56 -7.94 11.63
N LYS A 300 0.27 -8.88 12.07
CA LYS A 300 1.69 -8.63 12.35
C LYS A 300 2.41 -8.23 11.06
N LYS A 301 3.41 -7.35 11.18
CA LYS A 301 4.26 -6.98 10.05
C LYS A 301 4.97 -8.23 9.53
N GLU A 302 4.77 -8.51 8.25
CA GLU A 302 5.49 -9.59 7.58
C GLU A 302 6.87 -9.11 7.18
N THR A 303 7.90 -9.83 7.60
CA THR A 303 9.25 -9.64 7.09
C THR A 303 9.32 -10.31 5.72
N ILE A 304 9.63 -9.54 4.70
CA ILE A 304 9.82 -10.06 3.35
C ILE A 304 11.20 -10.72 3.29
N LYS A 305 11.23 -12.05 3.40
CA LYS A 305 12.45 -12.87 3.35
C LYS A 305 12.66 -13.44 1.95
N ASN A 306 13.90 -13.79 1.66
CA ASN A 306 14.30 -14.33 0.36
C ASN A 306 13.87 -13.43 -0.81
N THR A 307 14.16 -12.12 -0.69
CA THR A 307 14.12 -11.23 -1.85
C THR A 307 15.18 -11.66 -2.87
N LEU A 308 15.08 -11.19 -4.11
CA LEU A 308 16.08 -11.51 -5.13
C LEU A 308 17.50 -11.16 -4.65
N GLY A 309 17.68 -10.02 -3.97
CA GLY A 309 18.97 -9.60 -3.43
C GLY A 309 19.52 -10.57 -2.40
N GLU A 310 18.71 -10.98 -1.42
CA GLU A 310 19.09 -11.98 -0.41
C GLU A 310 19.37 -13.35 -1.04
N PHE A 311 18.53 -13.76 -2.00
CA PHE A 311 18.70 -15.04 -2.70
C PHE A 311 20.02 -15.08 -3.48
N LEU A 312 20.34 -14.04 -4.22
CA LEU A 312 21.60 -13.92 -4.95
C LEU A 312 22.81 -13.98 -4.00
N ALA A 313 22.77 -13.22 -2.91
CA ALA A 313 23.81 -13.20 -1.89
C ALA A 313 24.03 -14.58 -1.25
N ALA A 314 22.95 -15.28 -0.89
CA ALA A 314 23.00 -16.62 -0.33
C ALA A 314 23.63 -17.67 -1.28
N HIS A 315 23.58 -17.42 -2.59
CA HIS A 315 24.21 -18.27 -3.62
C HIS A 315 25.56 -17.75 -4.12
N GLY A 316 26.15 -16.77 -3.39
CA GLY A 316 27.47 -16.21 -3.74
C GLY A 316 27.50 -15.43 -5.06
N LYS A 317 26.35 -14.93 -5.50
CA LYS A 317 26.20 -14.14 -6.72
C LYS A 317 26.45 -12.66 -6.46
N THR A 318 27.11 -12.00 -7.40
CA THR A 318 27.38 -10.57 -7.36
C THR A 318 26.29 -9.79 -8.07
N GLN A 319 25.95 -8.62 -7.53
CA GLN A 319 24.86 -7.81 -8.07
C GLN A 319 25.15 -6.31 -8.02
N ALA A 320 24.62 -5.55 -8.97
CA ALA A 320 24.69 -4.10 -8.99
C ALA A 320 23.28 -3.48 -9.01
N ARG A 321 23.13 -2.36 -8.31
CA ARG A 321 21.94 -1.50 -8.30
C ARG A 321 22.32 -0.14 -8.86
N ILE A 322 21.70 0.28 -9.96
CA ILE A 322 22.05 1.49 -10.67
C ILE A 322 20.80 2.35 -10.86
N ALA A 323 20.84 3.57 -10.38
CA ALA A 323 19.78 4.56 -10.62
C ALA A 323 20.29 5.99 -10.37
N GLU A 324 19.56 6.97 -10.88
CA GLU A 324 19.72 8.34 -10.44
C GLU A 324 18.97 8.62 -9.13
N THR A 325 19.26 9.76 -8.48
CA THR A 325 18.82 10.10 -7.12
C THR A 325 17.32 9.83 -6.89
N GLU A 326 16.45 10.21 -7.83
CA GLU A 326 15.00 10.08 -7.69
C GLU A 326 14.52 8.63 -7.55
N LYS A 327 15.25 7.69 -8.11
CA LYS A 327 14.88 6.26 -8.13
C LYS A 327 15.89 5.35 -7.43
N TYR A 328 16.87 5.92 -6.73
CA TYR A 328 17.87 5.14 -6.01
C TYR A 328 17.27 4.27 -4.89
N ALA A 329 16.38 4.82 -4.08
CA ALA A 329 15.71 4.07 -3.03
C ALA A 329 14.84 2.92 -3.59
N HIS A 330 14.31 3.09 -4.81
CA HIS A 330 13.45 2.08 -5.44
C HIS A 330 14.25 0.83 -5.83
N VAL A 331 15.44 0.98 -6.42
CA VAL A 331 16.30 -0.18 -6.77
C VAL A 331 17.10 -0.73 -5.58
N THR A 332 17.09 -0.07 -4.43
CA THR A 332 17.79 -0.50 -3.20
C THR A 332 16.80 -0.90 -2.11
N PHE A 333 16.35 0.05 -1.30
CA PHE A 333 15.49 -0.16 -0.13
C PHE A 333 14.20 -0.94 -0.49
N PHE A 334 13.40 -0.44 -1.45
CA PHE A 334 12.14 -1.09 -1.80
C PHE A 334 12.35 -2.44 -2.50
N PHE A 335 13.30 -2.52 -3.41
CA PHE A 335 13.64 -3.77 -4.08
C PHE A 335 14.16 -4.85 -3.12
N ASN A 336 14.81 -4.44 -2.03
CA ASN A 336 15.30 -5.32 -0.97
C ASN A 336 14.26 -5.56 0.15
N GLY A 337 12.97 -5.35 -0.12
CA GLY A 337 11.91 -5.67 0.83
C GLY A 337 11.81 -4.73 2.03
N GLY A 338 12.30 -3.50 1.91
CA GLY A 338 12.32 -2.49 2.97
C GLY A 338 13.55 -2.59 3.89
N VAL A 339 14.65 -3.19 3.39
CA VAL A 339 15.94 -3.29 4.10
C VAL A 339 16.93 -2.32 3.48
N GLU A 340 17.48 -1.41 4.31
CA GLU A 340 18.44 -0.37 3.86
C GLU A 340 19.84 -0.95 3.62
N GLU A 341 20.26 -1.90 4.44
CA GLU A 341 21.59 -2.50 4.34
C GLU A 341 21.78 -3.25 3.01
N PRO A 342 22.89 -3.04 2.30
CA PRO A 342 23.22 -3.81 1.10
C PRO A 342 23.38 -5.29 1.41
N ASN A 343 22.90 -6.15 0.50
CA ASN A 343 23.19 -7.58 0.60
C ASN A 343 24.68 -7.86 0.34
N PRO A 344 25.25 -8.95 0.89
CA PRO A 344 26.59 -9.38 0.50
C PRO A 344 26.74 -9.51 -1.02
N GLY A 345 27.76 -8.89 -1.60
CA GLY A 345 27.98 -8.86 -3.05
C GLY A 345 27.13 -7.86 -3.83
N GLU A 346 26.39 -6.97 -3.14
CA GLU A 346 25.57 -5.90 -3.74
C GLU A 346 26.38 -4.59 -3.77
N ASP A 347 26.72 -4.12 -4.97
CA ASP A 347 27.25 -2.78 -5.20
C ASP A 347 26.13 -1.81 -5.58
N ARG A 348 26.20 -0.60 -5.07
CA ARG A 348 25.22 0.47 -5.32
C ARG A 348 25.87 1.62 -6.06
N ILE A 349 25.36 1.94 -7.25
CA ILE A 349 25.89 2.97 -8.13
C ILE A 349 24.84 4.07 -8.26
N LEU A 350 25.03 5.14 -7.49
CA LEU A 350 24.16 6.31 -7.52
C LEU A 350 24.69 7.34 -8.51
N VAL A 351 23.83 7.78 -9.42
CA VAL A 351 24.04 8.93 -10.30
C VAL A 351 23.19 10.10 -9.76
N LYS A 352 23.76 11.29 -9.64
CA LYS A 352 22.99 12.45 -9.16
C LYS A 352 22.01 12.93 -10.22
N SER A 353 20.76 13.14 -9.85
CA SER A 353 19.77 13.79 -10.71
C SER A 353 20.12 15.27 -10.94
N PRO A 354 19.72 15.85 -12.05
CA PRO A 354 19.98 17.25 -12.35
C PRO A 354 19.24 18.17 -11.36
N LYS A 355 19.88 19.28 -11.02
CA LYS A 355 19.33 20.29 -10.10
C LYS A 355 18.48 21.30 -10.87
N VAL A 356 17.30 20.88 -11.32
CA VAL A 356 16.30 21.73 -11.97
C VAL A 356 15.02 21.81 -11.11
N ALA A 357 14.21 22.83 -11.34
CA ALA A 357 12.97 23.00 -10.58
C ALA A 357 11.95 21.90 -10.91
N THR A 358 11.82 21.58 -12.19
CA THR A 358 10.97 20.49 -12.71
C THR A 358 11.70 19.83 -13.88
N TYR A 359 11.46 18.53 -14.10
CA TYR A 359 12.23 17.74 -15.06
C TYR A 359 11.83 17.95 -16.53
N ASP A 360 10.76 18.66 -16.81
CA ASP A 360 10.45 19.16 -18.17
C ASP A 360 11.50 20.15 -18.70
N LEU A 361 12.25 20.80 -17.81
CA LEU A 361 13.35 21.70 -18.16
C LEU A 361 14.61 20.94 -18.61
N GLN A 362 14.75 19.68 -18.23
CA GLN A 362 15.84 18.78 -18.62
C GLN A 362 15.33 17.34 -18.75
N PRO A 363 14.59 17.02 -19.84
CA PRO A 363 13.92 15.71 -19.98
C PRO A 363 14.84 14.50 -20.04
N GLU A 364 16.05 14.66 -20.53
CA GLU A 364 17.08 13.61 -20.52
C GLU A 364 17.54 13.25 -19.11
N MET A 365 17.30 14.13 -18.12
CA MET A 365 17.70 13.95 -16.72
C MET A 365 19.16 13.47 -16.63
N SER A 366 19.42 12.39 -15.90
CA SER A 366 20.75 11.78 -15.84
C SER A 366 20.84 10.45 -16.61
N ALA A 367 19.88 10.16 -17.51
CA ALA A 367 19.87 8.91 -18.26
C ALA A 367 21.17 8.62 -19.02
N PRO A 368 21.84 9.60 -19.69
CA PRO A 368 23.13 9.33 -20.34
C PRO A 368 24.21 8.84 -19.36
N ALA A 369 24.29 9.43 -18.18
CA ALA A 369 25.27 9.03 -17.16
C ALA A 369 24.92 7.68 -16.51
N VAL A 370 23.63 7.41 -16.29
CA VAL A 370 23.14 6.09 -15.85
C VAL A 370 23.49 5.03 -16.90
N CYS A 371 23.29 5.34 -18.16
CA CYS A 371 23.62 4.46 -19.29
C CYS A 371 25.12 4.14 -19.37
N GLU A 372 26.00 5.13 -19.19
CA GLU A 372 27.44 4.92 -19.11
C GLU A 372 27.80 3.95 -17.98
N LYS A 373 27.30 4.20 -16.76
CA LYS A 373 27.55 3.30 -15.62
C LYS A 373 27.00 1.89 -15.85
N LEU A 374 25.85 1.78 -16.50
CA LEU A 374 25.25 0.50 -16.86
C LEU A 374 26.13 -0.28 -17.86
N THR A 375 26.51 0.37 -18.95
CA THR A 375 27.31 -0.29 -20.00
C THR A 375 28.71 -0.67 -19.50
N ASP A 376 29.33 0.16 -18.64
CA ASP A 376 30.58 -0.15 -17.98
C ASP A 376 30.43 -1.36 -17.04
N ALA A 377 29.35 -1.39 -16.24
CA ALA A 377 29.06 -2.51 -15.34
C ALA A 377 28.85 -3.82 -16.12
N ILE A 378 28.11 -3.78 -17.23
CA ILE A 378 27.90 -4.95 -18.11
C ILE A 378 29.23 -5.46 -18.66
N ARG A 379 30.01 -4.57 -19.27
CA ARG A 379 31.29 -4.93 -19.92
C ARG A 379 32.37 -5.38 -18.93
N SER A 380 32.27 -4.96 -17.68
CA SER A 380 33.23 -5.35 -16.63
C SER A 380 33.22 -6.84 -16.32
N GLY A 381 32.12 -7.54 -16.59
CA GLY A 381 31.95 -8.95 -16.23
C GLY A 381 31.96 -9.21 -14.73
N LYS A 382 31.88 -8.14 -13.90
CA LYS A 382 31.95 -8.24 -12.45
C LYS A 382 30.67 -8.79 -11.82
N TYR A 383 29.53 -8.51 -12.42
CA TYR A 383 28.23 -8.77 -11.83
C TYR A 383 27.47 -9.90 -12.54
N ASP A 384 26.93 -10.81 -11.75
CA ASP A 384 26.01 -11.85 -12.24
C ASP A 384 24.64 -11.25 -12.58
N VAL A 385 24.17 -10.25 -11.81
CA VAL A 385 22.89 -9.55 -12.04
C VAL A 385 23.04 -8.05 -11.86
N ILE A 386 22.43 -7.29 -12.77
CA ILE A 386 22.39 -5.82 -12.71
C ILE A 386 20.92 -5.37 -12.75
N ILE A 387 20.50 -4.61 -11.75
CA ILE A 387 19.20 -3.94 -11.70
C ILE A 387 19.42 -2.46 -11.94
N VAL A 388 18.83 -1.94 -12.99
CA VAL A 388 18.92 -0.52 -13.37
C VAL A 388 17.54 0.07 -13.55
N ASN A 389 17.37 1.34 -13.14
CA ASN A 389 16.17 2.13 -13.34
C ASN A 389 16.50 3.40 -14.13
N PHE A 390 15.71 3.67 -15.18
CA PHE A 390 15.67 4.95 -15.90
C PHE A 390 14.42 5.72 -15.46
N ALA A 391 14.62 6.83 -14.77
CA ALA A 391 13.58 7.60 -14.10
C ALA A 391 12.71 8.46 -15.03
N ASN A 392 13.19 8.71 -16.25
CA ASN A 392 12.69 9.77 -17.13
C ASN A 392 11.20 9.69 -17.46
N PRO A 393 10.63 8.53 -17.89
CA PRO A 393 9.23 8.49 -18.29
C PRO A 393 8.29 8.90 -17.14
N ASP A 394 8.60 8.50 -15.92
CA ASP A 394 7.82 8.84 -14.74
C ASP A 394 8.02 10.29 -14.30
N MET A 395 9.27 10.67 -14.04
CA MET A 395 9.56 11.98 -13.46
C MET A 395 9.19 13.14 -14.39
N VAL A 396 9.38 12.99 -15.70
CA VAL A 396 8.95 13.98 -16.69
C VAL A 396 7.45 13.88 -16.95
N GLY A 397 6.88 12.68 -16.95
CA GLY A 397 5.44 12.45 -17.06
C GLY A 397 4.64 13.20 -15.99
N HIS A 398 5.12 13.23 -14.75
CA HIS A 398 4.50 13.97 -13.65
C HIS A 398 4.38 15.48 -13.88
N THR A 399 5.13 16.05 -14.82
CA THR A 399 5.01 17.46 -15.16
C THR A 399 3.80 17.77 -16.06
N GLY A 400 3.22 16.76 -16.72
CA GLY A 400 2.15 16.91 -17.70
C GLY A 400 2.57 17.61 -19.00
N VAL A 401 3.86 17.85 -19.21
CA VAL A 401 4.40 18.52 -20.39
C VAL A 401 4.74 17.49 -21.47
N GLU A 402 3.81 17.26 -22.38
CA GLU A 402 3.88 16.18 -23.39
C GLU A 402 5.16 16.23 -24.23
N ASN A 403 5.54 17.40 -24.75
CA ASN A 403 6.76 17.55 -25.55
C ASN A 403 8.05 17.21 -24.76
N ALA A 404 8.05 17.43 -23.46
CA ALA A 404 9.17 17.06 -22.61
C ALA A 404 9.17 15.55 -22.35
N ALA A 405 8.01 14.96 -22.10
CA ALA A 405 7.86 13.52 -21.94
C ALA A 405 8.28 12.75 -23.21
N ILE A 406 7.94 13.24 -24.40
CA ILE A 406 8.42 12.68 -25.69
C ILE A 406 9.96 12.65 -25.73
N LYS A 407 10.62 13.76 -25.40
CA LYS A 407 12.09 13.82 -25.34
C LYS A 407 12.69 12.89 -24.29
N ALA A 408 12.02 12.74 -23.16
CA ALA A 408 12.41 11.82 -22.11
C ALA A 408 12.40 10.36 -22.61
N ILE A 409 11.35 9.95 -23.32
CA ILE A 409 11.24 8.63 -23.95
C ILE A 409 12.33 8.42 -25.00
N GLU A 410 12.57 9.42 -25.86
CA GLU A 410 13.62 9.35 -26.89
C GLU A 410 15.02 9.17 -26.28
N ALA A 411 15.34 9.92 -25.22
CA ALA A 411 16.61 9.78 -24.51
C ALA A 411 16.78 8.39 -23.87
N VAL A 412 15.71 7.83 -23.32
CA VAL A 412 15.72 6.46 -22.77
C VAL A 412 15.87 5.42 -23.87
N ASP A 413 15.23 5.60 -25.03
CA ASP A 413 15.36 4.66 -26.16
C ASP A 413 16.81 4.54 -26.65
N GLU A 414 17.55 5.66 -26.72
CA GLU A 414 18.98 5.66 -27.03
C GLU A 414 19.78 4.85 -25.98
N CYS A 415 19.47 5.03 -24.70
CA CYS A 415 20.13 4.32 -23.62
C CYS A 415 19.84 2.80 -23.67
N VAL A 416 18.59 2.44 -23.96
CA VAL A 416 18.20 1.02 -24.17
C VAL A 416 19.03 0.42 -25.32
N GLY A 417 19.19 1.14 -26.41
CA GLY A 417 20.00 0.69 -27.56
C GLY A 417 21.45 0.36 -27.17
N LYS A 418 22.11 1.29 -26.47
CA LYS A 418 23.49 1.10 -25.98
C LYS A 418 23.63 -0.07 -25.01
N ALA A 419 22.64 -0.22 -24.13
CA ALA A 419 22.62 -1.32 -23.18
C ALA A 419 22.39 -2.68 -23.86
N VAL A 420 21.53 -2.74 -24.88
CA VAL A 420 21.30 -3.96 -25.69
C VAL A 420 22.57 -4.36 -26.46
N GLU A 421 23.31 -3.40 -26.99
CA GLU A 421 24.60 -3.69 -27.59
C GLU A 421 25.59 -4.26 -26.58
N ALA A 422 25.74 -3.59 -25.43
CA ALA A 422 26.65 -4.04 -24.38
C ALA A 422 26.31 -5.44 -23.84
N ILE A 423 25.02 -5.77 -23.65
CA ILE A 423 24.64 -7.09 -23.15
C ILE A 423 24.90 -8.20 -24.19
N LYS A 424 24.75 -7.90 -25.48
CA LYS A 424 25.09 -8.82 -26.57
C LYS A 424 26.59 -9.08 -26.67
N GLU A 425 27.43 -8.05 -26.46
CA GLU A 425 28.89 -8.19 -26.47
C GLU A 425 29.40 -9.20 -25.43
N VAL A 426 28.69 -9.34 -24.29
CA VAL A 426 29.07 -10.26 -23.21
C VAL A 426 28.23 -11.55 -23.19
N ASP A 427 27.42 -11.79 -24.22
CA ASP A 427 26.47 -12.90 -24.32
C ASP A 427 25.52 -13.01 -23.11
N GLY A 428 25.16 -11.85 -22.56
CA GLY A 428 24.23 -11.72 -21.45
C GLY A 428 22.78 -11.69 -21.90
N VAL A 429 21.86 -11.87 -20.95
CA VAL A 429 20.40 -11.78 -21.16
C VAL A 429 19.85 -10.53 -20.46
N MET A 430 18.93 -9.84 -21.10
CA MET A 430 18.29 -8.66 -20.53
C MET A 430 16.77 -8.83 -20.48
N PHE A 431 16.16 -8.52 -19.33
CA PHE A 431 14.72 -8.37 -19.19
C PHE A 431 14.39 -6.89 -19.03
N ILE A 432 13.58 -6.36 -19.94
CA ILE A 432 13.13 -4.96 -19.89
C ILE A 432 11.69 -4.92 -19.42
N CYS A 433 11.40 -4.06 -18.43
CA CYS A 433 10.06 -3.85 -17.90
C CYS A 433 9.86 -2.39 -17.50
N ALA A 434 8.65 -2.06 -17.07
CA ALA A 434 8.37 -0.88 -16.27
C ALA A 434 7.67 -1.30 -14.97
N ASP A 435 7.60 -0.42 -14.00
CA ASP A 435 7.02 -0.66 -12.68
C ASP A 435 5.57 -0.19 -12.55
N HIS A 436 5.16 0.75 -13.39
CA HIS A 436 3.79 1.25 -13.59
C HIS A 436 3.72 2.09 -14.86
N GLY A 437 2.54 2.56 -15.24
CA GLY A 437 2.34 3.53 -16.32
C GLY A 437 2.29 4.95 -15.81
N ASN A 438 2.69 5.90 -16.67
CA ASN A 438 2.61 7.34 -16.48
C ASN A 438 2.67 8.06 -17.84
N ALA A 439 3.80 7.98 -18.57
CA ALA A 439 4.09 8.77 -19.78
C ALA A 439 3.20 8.42 -20.98
N GLU A 440 2.51 7.30 -20.97
CA GLU A 440 1.60 6.86 -22.02
C GLU A 440 0.21 7.50 -21.92
N GLN A 441 -0.05 8.31 -20.86
CA GLN A 441 -1.29 9.05 -20.71
C GLN A 441 -1.06 10.34 -19.93
N LEU A 442 -0.98 11.46 -20.63
CA LEU A 442 -0.75 12.80 -20.07
C LEU A 442 -1.99 13.71 -20.15
N ILE A 443 -3.12 13.15 -20.52
CA ILE A 443 -4.42 13.83 -20.62
C ILE A 443 -5.50 12.98 -19.93
N ASP A 444 -6.35 13.62 -19.16
CA ASP A 444 -7.61 13.01 -18.72
C ASP A 444 -8.58 13.00 -19.89
N TYR A 445 -8.89 11.84 -20.42
CA TYR A 445 -9.78 11.65 -21.59
C TYR A 445 -11.22 12.10 -21.36
N LYS A 446 -11.64 12.38 -20.13
CA LYS A 446 -12.98 12.86 -19.80
C LYS A 446 -13.05 14.38 -19.76
N THR A 447 -12.01 15.01 -19.24
CA THR A 447 -11.99 16.45 -19.02
C THR A 447 -11.14 17.20 -20.04
N GLY A 448 -10.17 16.53 -20.69
CA GLY A 448 -9.17 17.14 -21.56
C GLY A 448 -8.06 17.89 -20.80
N GLU A 449 -8.08 17.84 -19.48
CA GLU A 449 -7.06 18.49 -18.63
C GLU A 449 -5.78 17.65 -18.55
N PRO A 450 -4.63 18.26 -18.21
CA PRO A 450 -3.40 17.51 -18.02
C PRO A 450 -3.55 16.43 -16.95
N TRP A 451 -3.07 15.22 -17.25
CA TRP A 451 -3.00 14.10 -16.32
C TRP A 451 -1.54 13.93 -15.86
N THR A 452 -1.30 14.09 -14.57
CA THR A 452 0.05 14.04 -13.97
C THR A 452 0.21 12.88 -12.99
N ALA A 453 -0.81 12.05 -12.83
CA ALA A 453 -0.79 10.87 -12.00
C ALA A 453 -0.37 9.62 -12.79
N HIS A 454 -0.10 8.53 -12.08
CA HIS A 454 0.13 7.24 -12.71
C HIS A 454 -1.15 6.71 -13.39
N THR A 455 -1.03 5.58 -14.08
CA THR A 455 -2.13 4.93 -14.78
C THR A 455 -2.32 3.48 -14.32
N THR A 456 -3.41 2.89 -14.73
CA THR A 456 -3.65 1.45 -14.57
C THR A 456 -3.30 0.65 -15.83
N ASN A 457 -2.70 1.28 -16.82
CA ASN A 457 -2.30 0.64 -18.06
C ASN A 457 -1.23 -0.44 -17.83
N PRO A 458 -1.18 -1.47 -18.68
CA PRO A 458 -0.14 -2.49 -18.62
C PRO A 458 1.23 -1.89 -18.97
N VAL A 459 2.27 -2.65 -18.66
CA VAL A 459 3.68 -2.30 -18.89
C VAL A 459 4.34 -3.31 -19.83
N PRO A 460 5.42 -2.95 -20.56
CA PRO A 460 6.12 -3.88 -21.42
C PRO A 460 6.94 -4.90 -20.60
N PHE A 461 6.91 -6.17 -21.02
CA PHE A 461 7.83 -7.22 -20.62
C PHE A 461 8.53 -7.74 -21.88
N ILE A 462 9.83 -7.49 -21.99
CA ILE A 462 10.63 -7.84 -23.18
C ILE A 462 11.85 -8.65 -22.75
N LEU A 463 12.06 -9.80 -23.38
CA LEU A 463 13.21 -10.66 -23.15
C LEU A 463 14.21 -10.57 -24.30
N VAL A 464 15.39 -10.02 -24.03
CA VAL A 464 16.42 -9.74 -25.04
C VAL A 464 17.57 -10.73 -24.90
N ASN A 465 18.02 -11.28 -26.02
CA ASN A 465 19.20 -12.16 -26.13
C ASN A 465 19.14 -13.47 -25.33
N ALA A 466 17.95 -14.02 -25.07
CA ALA A 466 17.79 -15.30 -24.35
C ALA A 466 17.90 -16.54 -25.24
N GLY A 467 18.08 -16.37 -26.55
CA GLY A 467 18.11 -17.45 -27.56
C GLY A 467 16.72 -17.77 -28.12
N GLU A 468 16.70 -18.49 -29.26
CA GLU A 468 15.47 -18.75 -30.03
C GLU A 468 14.49 -19.71 -29.33
N GLY A 469 14.97 -20.49 -28.36
CA GLY A 469 14.16 -21.47 -27.62
C GLY A 469 13.22 -20.90 -26.56
N TYR A 470 13.25 -19.60 -26.31
CA TYR A 470 12.47 -18.98 -25.25
C TYR A 470 11.38 -18.04 -25.79
N GLY A 471 10.27 -17.99 -25.08
CA GLY A 471 9.20 -17.02 -25.21
C GLY A 471 8.77 -16.51 -23.84
N LEU A 472 7.77 -15.63 -23.80
CA LEU A 472 7.14 -15.16 -22.58
C LEU A 472 5.67 -15.55 -22.57
N ARG A 473 5.15 -15.98 -21.41
CA ARG A 473 3.71 -16.21 -21.21
C ARG A 473 2.99 -14.89 -20.96
N GLU A 474 1.77 -14.80 -21.42
CA GLU A 474 0.85 -13.70 -21.13
C GLU A 474 0.29 -13.77 -19.70
N GLY A 475 -0.34 -12.67 -19.25
CA GLY A 475 -1.02 -12.59 -17.97
C GLY A 475 -0.08 -12.53 -16.77
N GLY A 476 1.17 -12.17 -16.97
CA GLY A 476 2.15 -11.98 -15.89
C GLY A 476 2.05 -10.64 -15.18
N CYS A 477 2.67 -10.54 -14.02
CA CYS A 477 2.77 -9.33 -13.22
C CYS A 477 4.20 -9.09 -12.73
N LEU A 478 4.43 -7.98 -12.03
CA LEU A 478 5.76 -7.60 -11.54
C LEU A 478 6.39 -8.63 -10.60
N ALA A 479 5.58 -9.34 -9.84
CA ALA A 479 6.02 -10.41 -8.93
C ALA A 479 6.66 -11.61 -9.66
N ASP A 480 6.43 -11.75 -10.96
CA ASP A 480 6.94 -12.85 -11.78
C ASP A 480 8.37 -12.59 -12.29
N ILE A 481 8.88 -11.37 -12.15
CA ILE A 481 10.18 -10.96 -12.72
C ILE A 481 11.33 -11.66 -12.00
N ALA A 482 11.41 -11.63 -10.65
CA ALA A 482 12.49 -12.32 -9.93
C ALA A 482 12.50 -13.83 -10.20
N PRO A 483 11.36 -14.58 -10.16
CA PRO A 483 11.30 -15.96 -10.59
C PRO A 483 11.85 -16.18 -12.02
N THR A 484 11.54 -15.28 -12.94
CA THR A 484 12.03 -15.35 -14.32
C THR A 484 13.54 -15.20 -14.40
N LEU A 485 14.12 -14.25 -13.68
CA LEU A 485 15.58 -14.05 -13.63
C LEU A 485 16.29 -15.24 -12.99
N ILE A 486 15.73 -15.82 -11.94
CA ILE A 486 16.27 -17.00 -11.26
C ILE A 486 16.28 -18.20 -12.21
N GLU A 487 15.19 -18.43 -12.96
CA GLU A 487 15.14 -19.52 -13.96
C GLU A 487 16.14 -19.30 -15.10
N LEU A 488 16.31 -18.05 -15.60
CA LEU A 488 17.33 -17.71 -16.61
C LEU A 488 18.75 -18.00 -16.13
N MET A 489 19.00 -17.92 -14.83
CA MET A 489 20.28 -18.29 -14.21
C MET A 489 20.42 -19.79 -13.97
N GLY A 490 19.43 -20.61 -14.31
CA GLY A 490 19.42 -22.04 -14.08
C GLY A 490 19.33 -22.45 -12.61
N MET A 491 18.75 -21.59 -11.77
CA MET A 491 18.63 -21.78 -10.32
C MET A 491 17.19 -22.13 -9.92
N GLU A 492 17.02 -22.75 -8.77
CA GLU A 492 15.70 -23.10 -8.23
C GLU A 492 15.13 -21.93 -7.41
N GLN A 493 13.88 -21.58 -7.71
CA GLN A 493 13.15 -20.51 -7.03
C GLN A 493 12.91 -20.86 -5.55
N PRO A 494 13.16 -19.93 -4.60
CA PRO A 494 12.85 -20.17 -3.20
C PRO A 494 11.34 -20.23 -2.96
N LYS A 495 10.90 -21.02 -1.99
CA LYS A 495 9.48 -21.26 -1.69
C LYS A 495 8.70 -20.01 -1.28
N GLU A 496 9.39 -19.01 -0.74
CA GLU A 496 8.82 -17.73 -0.35
C GLU A 496 8.41 -16.87 -1.55
N MET A 497 9.03 -17.06 -2.71
CA MET A 497 8.61 -16.43 -3.95
C MET A 497 7.42 -17.21 -4.53
N THR A 498 6.24 -16.59 -4.53
CA THR A 498 5.00 -17.18 -5.05
C THR A 498 4.70 -16.76 -6.49
N GLY A 499 5.46 -15.82 -7.03
CA GLY A 499 5.44 -15.46 -8.45
C GLY A 499 5.82 -16.66 -9.32
N LYS A 500 5.45 -16.62 -10.58
CA LYS A 500 5.70 -17.70 -11.53
C LYS A 500 6.57 -17.19 -12.67
N SER A 501 7.62 -17.89 -13.01
CA SER A 501 8.44 -17.53 -14.18
C SER A 501 7.58 -17.26 -15.41
N LEU A 502 7.96 -16.22 -16.15
CA LEU A 502 7.33 -15.82 -17.41
C LEU A 502 7.86 -16.65 -18.60
N LEU A 503 8.94 -17.40 -18.41
CA LEU A 503 9.56 -18.14 -19.48
C LEU A 503 8.66 -19.28 -19.97
N VAL A 504 8.56 -19.39 -21.28
CA VAL A 504 8.01 -20.57 -21.97
C VAL A 504 9.04 -21.07 -22.97
N ARG A 505 9.21 -22.38 -23.02
CA ARG A 505 10.07 -23.01 -24.05
C ARG A 505 9.23 -23.22 -25.30
N LYS A 506 9.75 -22.78 -26.45
CA LYS A 506 9.15 -22.98 -27.78
C LYS A 506 9.41 -24.37 -28.31
#